data_00e14c625f24226cf82b1451c4f9906c
#
_entry.id   00e14c625f24226cf82b1451c4f9906c
#
_cell.length_a   1.000
_cell.length_b   1.000
_cell.length_c   1.000
_cell.angle_alpha   90.00
_cell.angle_beta   90.00
_cell.angle_gamma   90.00
#
_symmetry.space_group_name_H-M   'P 1'
#
loop_
_entity.id
_entity.type
_entity.pdbx_description
1 polymer ?
#
loop_
_entity_poly.entity_id
_entity_poly.type
_entity_poly.pdbx_seq_one_letter_code
_entity_poly.pdbx_strand_id
1 'polypeptide(L)'
;MAPEFDSRTFPIEPILRQAVSLVADRARVAWTLLGTMARNDRPEAGIFLLGLMRVHGGDLTRMATLVRAVSFFPSEAAAEALKAEFYRVPSSPATRTYLNEVLRALIQLPAPLSRKTLTTLAEDKKLSVKWRRRFEESAWRLDG
;
A
#
# COMPACT_ATOMS: atom_id res chain seq x y z
N MET A 1 -9.38 -27.60 -18.78
CA MET A 1 -9.74 -26.19 -18.48
C MET A 1 -9.04 -25.78 -17.20
N ALA A 2 -8.26 -24.68 -17.27
CA ALA A 2 -7.62 -24.17 -16.08
C ALA A 2 -8.70 -23.60 -15.12
N PRO A 3 -8.61 -23.85 -13.82
CA PRO A 3 -9.54 -23.26 -12.88
C PRO A 3 -9.39 -21.75 -12.88
N GLU A 4 -10.50 -21.05 -12.84
CA GLU A 4 -10.48 -19.58 -12.70
C GLU A 4 -9.92 -19.20 -11.33
N PHE A 5 -9.20 -18.08 -11.28
CA PHE A 5 -8.68 -17.56 -10.03
C PHE A 5 -9.83 -17.02 -9.17
N ASP A 6 -10.07 -17.67 -8.03
CA ASP A 6 -10.98 -17.17 -7.01
C ASP A 6 -10.16 -16.72 -5.81
N SER A 7 -10.07 -15.39 -5.62
CA SER A 7 -9.27 -14.79 -4.57
C SER A 7 -9.65 -15.21 -3.15
N ARG A 8 -10.87 -15.73 -2.95
CA ARG A 8 -11.34 -16.17 -1.63
C ARG A 8 -10.92 -17.60 -1.29
N THR A 9 -10.74 -18.45 -2.28
CA THR A 9 -10.48 -19.89 -2.06
C THR A 9 -9.19 -20.38 -2.69
N PHE A 10 -8.56 -19.59 -3.55
CA PHE A 10 -7.34 -20.02 -4.24
C PHE A 10 -6.23 -20.31 -3.22
N PRO A 11 -5.48 -21.41 -3.39
CA PRO A 11 -4.36 -21.72 -2.49
C PRO A 11 -3.34 -20.59 -2.50
N ILE A 12 -3.04 -20.05 -1.33
CA ILE A 12 -2.13 -18.90 -1.21
C ILE A 12 -0.66 -19.30 -1.38
N GLU A 13 -0.29 -20.50 -0.98
CA GLU A 13 1.11 -20.92 -0.93
C GLU A 13 1.86 -20.78 -2.26
N PRO A 14 1.33 -21.20 -3.42
CA PRO A 14 2.02 -20.99 -4.69
C PRO A 14 2.23 -19.51 -5.00
N ILE A 15 1.28 -18.65 -4.61
CA ILE A 15 1.38 -17.21 -4.82
C ILE A 15 2.47 -16.62 -3.93
N LEU A 16 2.57 -17.06 -2.67
CA LEU A 16 3.63 -16.62 -1.76
C LEU A 16 5.01 -16.99 -2.29
N ARG A 17 5.16 -18.18 -2.85
CA ARG A 17 6.43 -18.61 -3.46
C ARG A 17 6.80 -17.72 -4.65
N GLN A 18 5.83 -17.41 -5.49
CA GLN A 18 6.03 -16.53 -6.65
C GLN A 18 6.36 -15.11 -6.20
N ALA A 19 5.77 -14.65 -5.11
CA ALA A 19 5.97 -13.31 -4.56
C ALA A 19 7.42 -13.03 -4.16
N VAL A 20 8.19 -14.08 -3.84
CA VAL A 20 9.61 -13.96 -3.48
C VAL A 20 10.53 -14.37 -4.63
N SER A 21 10.01 -14.50 -5.84
CA SER A 21 10.78 -14.86 -7.03
C SER A 21 11.83 -13.78 -7.34
N LEU A 22 12.99 -14.22 -7.80
CA LEU A 22 14.02 -13.32 -8.31
C LEU A 22 13.65 -12.72 -9.67
N VAL A 23 12.67 -13.30 -10.36
CA VAL A 23 12.16 -12.76 -11.61
C VAL A 23 11.14 -11.68 -11.29
N ALA A 24 11.50 -10.42 -11.56
CA ALA A 24 10.71 -9.25 -11.17
C ALA A 24 9.26 -9.30 -11.65
N ASP A 25 9.02 -9.72 -12.90
CA ASP A 25 7.67 -9.77 -13.46
C ASP A 25 6.79 -10.79 -12.76
N ARG A 26 7.36 -11.95 -12.41
CA ARG A 26 6.62 -12.98 -11.66
C ARG A 26 6.27 -12.49 -10.26
N ALA A 27 7.21 -11.85 -9.59
CA ALA A 27 6.97 -11.29 -8.26
C ALA A 27 5.84 -10.26 -8.30
N ARG A 28 5.88 -9.34 -9.27
CA ARG A 28 4.85 -8.29 -9.39
C ARG A 28 3.45 -8.87 -9.63
N VAL A 29 3.32 -9.89 -10.46
CA VAL A 29 2.05 -10.57 -10.69
C VAL A 29 1.53 -11.15 -9.38
N ALA A 30 2.40 -11.82 -8.61
CA ALA A 30 2.03 -12.39 -7.33
C ALA A 30 1.59 -11.30 -6.32
N TRP A 31 2.29 -10.16 -6.28
CA TRP A 31 1.92 -9.05 -5.40
C TRP A 31 0.52 -8.51 -5.72
N THR A 32 0.20 -8.39 -7.00
CA THR A 32 -1.13 -7.96 -7.44
C THR A 32 -2.20 -8.95 -7.00
N LEU A 33 -1.94 -10.25 -7.18
CA LEU A 33 -2.87 -11.29 -6.73
C LEU A 33 -3.07 -11.29 -5.22
N LEU A 34 -2.00 -11.08 -4.45
CA LEU A 34 -2.08 -10.96 -3.00
C LEU A 34 -2.93 -9.76 -2.58
N GLY A 35 -2.82 -8.64 -3.29
CA GLY A 35 -3.67 -7.49 -3.05
C GLY A 35 -5.15 -7.81 -3.22
N THR A 36 -5.50 -8.52 -4.30
CA THR A 36 -6.86 -8.95 -4.55
C THR A 36 -7.36 -9.90 -3.46
N MET A 37 -6.52 -10.83 -3.01
CA MET A 37 -6.87 -11.75 -1.91
C MET A 37 -7.10 -10.99 -0.60
N ALA A 38 -6.24 -10.00 -0.29
CA ALA A 38 -6.38 -9.18 0.91
C ALA A 38 -7.70 -8.40 0.90
N ARG A 39 -8.14 -7.95 -0.27
CA ARG A 39 -9.42 -7.27 -0.45
C ARG A 39 -10.60 -8.20 -0.19
N ASN A 40 -10.46 -9.50 -0.47
CA ASN A 40 -11.53 -10.49 -0.39
C ASN A 40 -11.41 -11.39 0.86
N ASP A 41 -11.19 -10.76 2.01
CA ASP A 41 -11.19 -11.40 3.32
C ASP A 41 -10.07 -12.43 3.54
N ARG A 42 -8.92 -12.21 2.88
CA ARG A 42 -7.71 -13.00 3.09
C ARG A 42 -6.63 -12.13 3.76
N PRO A 43 -6.75 -11.83 5.07
CA PRO A 43 -5.79 -10.93 5.74
C PRO A 43 -4.36 -11.45 5.73
N GLU A 44 -4.15 -12.76 5.66
CA GLU A 44 -2.80 -13.33 5.56
C GLU A 44 -2.05 -12.83 4.32
N ALA A 45 -2.77 -12.58 3.23
CA ALA A 45 -2.17 -12.01 2.02
C ALA A 45 -1.72 -10.57 2.26
N GLY A 46 -2.54 -9.78 2.94
CA GLY A 46 -2.19 -8.41 3.29
C GLY A 46 -0.99 -8.32 4.22
N ILE A 47 -0.95 -9.17 5.24
CA ILE A 47 0.16 -9.24 6.19
C ILE A 47 1.46 -9.60 5.46
N PHE A 48 1.41 -10.52 4.51
CA PHE A 48 2.59 -10.90 3.73
C PHE A 48 3.09 -9.73 2.88
N LEU A 49 2.18 -8.97 2.27
CA LEU A 49 2.54 -7.77 1.52
C LEU A 49 3.27 -6.73 2.39
N LEU A 50 2.81 -6.54 3.63
CA LEU A 50 3.48 -5.64 4.57
C LEU A 50 4.90 -6.10 4.89
N GLY A 51 5.11 -7.42 5.01
CA GLY A 51 6.44 -8.00 5.17
C GLY A 51 7.34 -7.73 3.97
N LEU A 52 6.80 -7.84 2.76
CA LEU A 52 7.55 -7.54 1.53
C LEU A 52 7.98 -6.07 1.46
N MET A 53 7.16 -5.15 1.95
CA MET A 53 7.54 -3.74 2.02
C MET A 53 8.81 -3.55 2.86
N ARG A 54 8.96 -4.28 3.96
CA ARG A 54 10.17 -4.21 4.79
C ARG A 54 11.41 -4.71 4.05
N VAL A 55 11.24 -5.72 3.20
CA VAL A 55 12.34 -6.31 2.43
C VAL A 55 12.78 -5.40 1.30
N HIS A 56 11.84 -4.75 0.64
CA HIS A 56 12.10 -3.99 -0.59
C HIS A 56 12.17 -2.47 -0.38
N GLY A 57 12.29 -2.01 0.85
CA GLY A 57 12.29 -0.59 1.18
C GLY A 57 13.33 0.27 0.45
N GLY A 58 14.44 -0.34 0.01
CA GLY A 58 15.49 0.37 -0.73
C GLY A 58 15.23 0.52 -2.23
N ASP A 59 14.17 -0.08 -2.75
CA ASP A 59 13.83 -0.04 -4.18
C ASP A 59 12.44 0.55 -4.36
N LEU A 60 12.38 1.86 -4.65
CA LEU A 60 11.10 2.58 -4.73
C LEU A 60 10.25 2.14 -5.93
N THR A 61 10.84 1.59 -6.98
CA THR A 61 10.09 1.04 -8.11
C THR A 61 9.28 -0.18 -7.66
N ARG A 62 9.90 -1.09 -6.93
CA ARG A 62 9.22 -2.25 -6.34
C ARG A 62 8.22 -1.84 -5.28
N MET A 63 8.62 -0.89 -4.43
CA MET A 63 7.74 -0.37 -3.38
C MET A 63 6.46 0.24 -3.95
N ALA A 64 6.52 0.94 -5.09
CA ALA A 64 5.33 1.51 -5.71
C ALA A 64 4.30 0.43 -6.05
N THR A 65 4.75 -0.72 -6.57
CA THR A 65 3.87 -1.85 -6.86
C THR A 65 3.29 -2.45 -5.58
N LEU A 66 4.12 -2.64 -4.56
CA LEU A 66 3.68 -3.16 -3.26
C LEU A 66 2.67 -2.23 -2.59
N VAL A 67 2.91 -0.93 -2.64
CA VAL A 67 2.02 0.08 -2.07
C VAL A 67 0.64 0.01 -2.73
N ARG A 68 0.57 -0.15 -4.06
CA ARG A 68 -0.72 -0.32 -4.75
C ARG A 68 -1.44 -1.58 -4.28
N ALA A 69 -0.72 -2.68 -4.13
CA ALA A 69 -1.31 -3.94 -3.65
C ALA A 69 -1.82 -3.79 -2.22
N VAL A 70 -1.06 -3.13 -1.34
CA VAL A 70 -1.45 -2.87 0.05
C VAL A 70 -2.70 -2.00 0.15
N SER A 71 -2.95 -1.12 -0.83
CA SER A 71 -4.15 -0.28 -0.85
C SER A 71 -5.46 -1.09 -0.87
N PHE A 72 -5.41 -2.36 -1.26
CA PHE A 72 -6.57 -3.25 -1.26
C PHE A 72 -6.77 -3.97 0.07
N PHE A 73 -5.84 -3.83 1.02
CA PHE A 73 -5.93 -4.46 2.33
C PHE A 73 -6.64 -3.50 3.31
N PRO A 74 -7.94 -3.72 3.61
CA PRO A 74 -8.74 -2.80 4.44
C PRO A 74 -8.41 -2.97 5.93
N SER A 75 -7.25 -2.52 6.35
CA SER A 75 -6.74 -2.75 7.70
C SER A 75 -6.01 -1.54 8.23
N GLU A 76 -6.11 -1.32 9.55
CA GLU A 76 -5.30 -0.30 10.22
C GLU A 76 -3.80 -0.55 10.02
N ALA A 77 -3.38 -1.81 9.95
CA ALA A 77 -1.98 -2.15 9.70
C ALA A 77 -1.51 -1.62 8.34
N ALA A 78 -2.36 -1.70 7.31
CA ALA A 78 -2.06 -1.12 6.00
C ALA A 78 -1.94 0.40 6.09
N ALA A 79 -2.88 1.06 6.77
CA ALA A 79 -2.86 2.51 6.95
C ALA A 79 -1.58 2.95 7.68
N GLU A 80 -1.19 2.26 8.74
CA GLU A 80 0.03 2.57 9.49
C GLU A 80 1.29 2.36 8.66
N ALA A 81 1.35 1.29 7.87
CA ALA A 81 2.48 1.02 6.99
C ALA A 81 2.64 2.10 5.92
N LEU A 82 1.54 2.54 5.31
CA LEU A 82 1.56 3.59 4.30
C LEU A 82 1.93 4.95 4.93
N LYS A 83 1.38 5.25 6.09
CA LYS A 83 1.71 6.48 6.83
C LYS A 83 3.21 6.55 7.13
N ALA A 84 3.80 5.45 7.54
CA ALA A 84 5.21 5.38 7.89
C ALA A 84 6.13 5.75 6.73
N GLU A 85 5.70 5.55 5.49
CA GLU A 85 6.51 5.87 4.30
C GLU A 85 6.78 7.37 4.18
N PHE A 86 5.88 8.23 4.64
CA PHE A 86 6.09 9.68 4.62
C PHE A 86 7.17 10.13 5.61
N TYR A 87 7.51 9.31 6.59
CA TYR A 87 8.59 9.58 7.53
C TYR A 87 9.90 8.91 7.11
N ARG A 88 9.80 7.74 6.48
CA ARG A 88 10.96 6.95 6.04
C ARG A 88 11.63 7.51 4.80
N VAL A 89 10.84 8.01 3.85
CA VAL A 89 11.32 8.47 2.54
C VAL A 89 11.36 9.99 2.54
N PRO A 90 12.55 10.61 2.46
CA PRO A 90 12.65 12.06 2.39
C PRO A 90 11.97 12.61 1.14
N SER A 91 11.24 13.70 1.30
CA SER A 91 10.59 14.38 0.17
C SER A 91 11.63 15.10 -0.69
N SER A 92 11.65 14.76 -1.98
CA SER A 92 12.57 15.35 -2.96
C SER A 92 11.97 15.21 -4.35
N PRO A 93 12.52 15.89 -5.36
CA PRO A 93 12.07 15.65 -6.74
C PRO A 93 12.18 14.19 -7.17
N ALA A 94 13.21 13.48 -6.68
CA ALA A 94 13.43 12.06 -7.03
C ALA A 94 12.41 11.12 -6.38
N THR A 95 11.81 11.49 -5.26
CA THR A 95 10.88 10.64 -4.51
C THR A 95 9.42 11.06 -4.65
N ARG A 96 9.16 12.16 -5.34
CA ARG A 96 7.79 12.73 -5.47
C ARG A 96 6.81 11.74 -6.05
N THR A 97 7.17 11.06 -7.13
CA THR A 97 6.29 10.10 -7.80
C THR A 97 5.92 8.97 -6.85
N TYR A 98 6.90 8.44 -6.12
CA TYR A 98 6.65 7.38 -5.14
C TYR A 98 5.71 7.86 -4.02
N LEU A 99 6.00 9.01 -3.42
CA LEU A 99 5.17 9.52 -2.31
C LEU A 99 3.74 9.85 -2.77
N ASN A 100 3.57 10.26 -4.03
CA ASN A 100 2.23 10.43 -4.61
C ASN A 100 1.49 9.08 -4.71
N GLU A 101 2.20 8.00 -5.02
CA GLU A 101 1.60 6.66 -5.03
C GLU A 101 1.18 6.24 -3.62
N VAL A 102 1.97 6.56 -2.60
CA VAL A 102 1.63 6.28 -1.20
C VAL A 102 0.37 7.04 -0.80
N LEU A 103 0.27 8.32 -1.15
CA LEU A 103 -0.92 9.13 -0.88
C LEU A 103 -2.15 8.53 -1.56
N ARG A 104 -2.00 8.15 -2.83
CA ARG A 104 -3.10 7.53 -3.59
C ARG A 104 -3.56 6.23 -2.92
N ALA A 105 -2.62 5.42 -2.43
CA ALA A 105 -2.93 4.17 -1.74
C ALA A 105 -3.70 4.44 -0.44
N LEU A 106 -3.31 5.45 0.33
CA LEU A 106 -4.04 5.85 1.54
C LEU A 106 -5.48 6.24 1.22
N ILE A 107 -5.69 7.00 0.14
CA ILE A 107 -7.02 7.43 -0.28
C ILE A 107 -7.88 6.23 -0.71
N GLN A 108 -7.27 5.18 -1.24
CA GLN A 108 -7.98 3.96 -1.65
C GLN A 108 -8.47 3.09 -0.49
N LEU A 109 -7.91 3.23 0.70
CA LEU A 109 -8.38 2.51 1.87
C LEU A 109 -9.81 2.94 2.23
N PRO A 110 -10.54 2.13 3.03
CA PRO A 110 -11.88 2.54 3.47
C PRO A 110 -11.86 3.95 4.08
N ALA A 111 -12.87 4.76 3.75
CA ALA A 111 -12.91 6.18 4.09
C ALA A 111 -12.63 6.50 5.57
N PRO A 112 -13.17 5.74 6.56
CA PRO A 112 -12.86 6.02 7.96
C PRO A 112 -11.37 5.88 8.29
N LEU A 113 -10.70 4.86 7.73
CA LEU A 113 -9.25 4.66 7.91
C LEU A 113 -8.45 5.76 7.22
N SER A 114 -8.80 6.06 5.97
CA SER A 114 -8.13 7.09 5.18
C SER A 114 -8.22 8.46 5.88
N ARG A 115 -9.41 8.83 6.30
CA ARG A 115 -9.65 10.12 6.95
C ARG A 115 -8.83 10.27 8.22
N LYS A 116 -8.88 9.27 9.09
CA LYS A 116 -8.13 9.26 10.34
C LYS A 116 -6.63 9.41 10.09
N THR A 117 -6.10 8.64 9.16
CA THR A 117 -4.66 8.65 8.85
C THR A 117 -4.23 9.98 8.22
N LEU A 118 -4.99 10.46 7.25
CA LEU A 118 -4.68 11.73 6.58
C LEU A 118 -4.76 12.92 7.55
N THR A 119 -5.74 12.92 8.45
CA THR A 119 -5.86 13.95 9.47
C THR A 119 -4.65 13.95 10.41
N THR A 120 -4.22 12.77 10.85
CA THR A 120 -3.03 12.63 11.69
C THR A 120 -1.79 13.18 10.99
N LEU A 121 -1.60 12.86 9.70
CA LEU A 121 -0.48 13.34 8.90
C LEU A 121 -0.55 14.87 8.71
N ALA A 122 -1.74 15.42 8.46
CA ALA A 122 -1.93 16.85 8.25
C ALA A 122 -1.57 17.67 9.49
N GLU A 123 -1.73 17.10 10.67
CA GLU A 123 -1.48 17.76 11.95
C GLU A 123 -0.03 17.59 12.45
N ASP A 124 0.76 16.75 11.82
CA ASP A 124 2.13 16.49 12.27
C ASP A 124 3.13 17.53 11.73
N LYS A 125 3.58 18.39 12.62
CA LYS A 125 4.50 19.49 12.28
C LYS A 125 5.89 19.02 11.83
N LYS A 126 6.22 17.72 11.99
CA LYS A 126 7.47 17.16 11.48
C LYS A 126 7.45 17.03 9.95
N LEU A 127 6.27 17.03 9.34
CA LEU A 127 6.12 16.95 7.90
C LEU A 127 6.08 18.35 7.29
N SER A 128 6.45 18.46 6.00
CA SER A 128 6.45 19.75 5.31
C SER A 128 5.05 20.36 5.22
N VAL A 129 4.98 21.67 5.19
CA VAL A 129 3.71 22.40 5.04
C VAL A 129 2.99 21.99 3.76
N LYS A 130 3.75 21.80 2.67
CA LYS A 130 3.21 21.38 1.37
C LYS A 130 2.50 20.05 1.48
N TRP A 131 3.13 19.05 2.09
CA TRP A 131 2.52 17.73 2.28
C TRP A 131 1.35 17.76 3.23
N ARG A 132 1.47 18.47 4.35
CA ARG A 132 0.37 18.61 5.31
C ARG A 132 -0.87 19.20 4.67
N ARG A 133 -0.70 20.19 3.80
CA ARG A 133 -1.82 20.80 3.06
C ARG A 133 -2.48 19.78 2.13
N ARG A 134 -1.69 18.98 1.45
CA ARG A 134 -2.21 17.91 0.58
C ARG A 134 -2.99 16.85 1.35
N PHE A 135 -2.52 16.46 2.54
CA PHE A 135 -3.22 15.52 3.39
C PHE A 135 -4.56 16.10 3.87
N GLU A 136 -4.55 17.35 4.28
CA GLU A 136 -5.76 18.05 4.71
C GLU A 136 -6.80 18.12 3.59
N GLU A 137 -6.40 18.53 2.39
CA GLU A 137 -7.28 18.59 1.22
C GLU A 137 -7.85 17.21 0.87
N SER A 138 -7.03 16.17 0.93
CA SER A 138 -7.45 14.81 0.63
C SER A 138 -8.46 14.30 1.66
N ALA A 139 -8.22 14.57 2.95
CA ALA A 139 -9.15 14.21 4.02
C ALA A 139 -10.49 14.93 3.85
N TRP A 140 -10.44 16.18 3.47
CA TRP A 140 -11.64 17.01 3.27
C TRP A 140 -12.50 16.49 2.12
N ARG A 141 -11.88 16.03 1.02
CA ARG A 141 -12.58 15.43 -0.11
C ARG A 141 -13.32 14.15 0.26
N LEU A 142 -12.80 13.40 1.23
CA LEU A 142 -13.45 12.18 1.73
C LEU A 142 -14.72 12.49 2.53
N ASP A 143 -14.82 13.68 3.09
CA ASP A 143 -15.99 14.13 3.87
C ASP A 143 -17.11 14.67 2.95
N GLY A 144 -16.78 15.00 1.76
CA GLY A 144 -17.73 15.50 0.78
C GLY A 144 -18.20 14.42 -0.15
#